data_5c1d749921b56a9ee30767eeb8f9596c
#
_entry.id   5c1d749921b56a9ee30767eeb8f9596c
#
_cell.length_a   1.000
_cell.length_b   1.000
_cell.length_c   1.000
_cell.angle_alpha   90.00
_cell.angle_beta   90.00
_cell.angle_gamma   90.00
#
_symmetry.space_group_name_H-M   'P 1'
#
loop_
_entity.id
_entity.type
_entity.pdbx_description
1 polymer ?
#
loop_
_entity_poly.entity_id
_entity_poly.type
_entity_poly.pdbx_seq_one_letter_code
_entity_poly.pdbx_strand_id
1 'polypeptide(L)' 'MSKNKIGRELLRMLVEQTGCDMQVAIRFFYNSDFYASLPEGDVDGDLDEMFERLKKEFTQG' A
#
# COMPACT_ATOMS: atom_id res chain seq x y z
N MET A 1 -4.20 12.92 3.31
CA MET A 1 -5.20 11.84 3.34
C MET A 1 -5.04 11.01 4.58
N SER A 2 -6.13 10.43 5.06
CA SER A 2 -6.05 9.53 6.20
C SER A 2 -5.36 8.22 5.83
N LYS A 3 -4.83 7.55 6.84
CA LYS A 3 -4.16 6.26 6.65
C LYS A 3 -5.10 5.23 6.01
N ASN A 4 -6.36 5.22 6.41
CA ASN A 4 -7.34 4.30 5.85
C ASN A 4 -7.61 4.56 4.38
N LYS A 5 -7.70 5.82 4.00
CA LYS A 5 -7.95 6.20 2.62
C LYS A 5 -6.76 5.85 1.73
N ILE A 6 -5.57 6.14 2.23
CA ILE A 6 -4.34 5.80 1.51
C ILE A 6 -4.24 4.29 1.31
N GLY A 7 -4.53 3.54 2.35
CA GLY A 7 -4.49 2.09 2.26
C GLY A 7 -5.43 1.55 1.20
N ARG A 8 -6.65 2.10 1.17
CA ARG A 8 -7.64 1.68 0.20
C ARG A 8 -7.19 1.96 -1.24
N GLU A 9 -6.63 3.15 -1.47
CA GLU A 9 -6.14 3.52 -2.79
C GLU A 9 -4.95 2.67 -3.21
N LEU A 10 -4.01 2.44 -2.29
CA LEU A 10 -2.82 1.64 -2.60
C LEU A 10 -3.18 0.18 -2.85
N LEU A 11 -4.13 -0.37 -2.10
CA LEU A 11 -4.59 -1.74 -2.33
C LEU A 11 -5.19 -1.88 -3.73
N ARG A 12 -6.00 -0.91 -4.12
CA ARG A 12 -6.60 -0.89 -5.43
C ARG A 12 -5.54 -0.85 -6.53
N MET A 13 -4.55 0.03 -6.37
CA MET A 13 -3.46 0.15 -7.33
C MET A 13 -2.66 -1.15 -7.41
N LEU A 14 -2.41 -1.77 -6.26
CA LEU A 14 -1.66 -3.02 -6.22
C LEU A 14 -2.37 -4.13 -7.00
N VAL A 15 -3.68 -4.28 -6.78
CA VAL A 15 -4.47 -5.27 -7.49
C VAL A 15 -4.48 -4.99 -9.00
N GLU A 16 -4.67 -3.74 -9.38
CA GLU A 16 -4.72 -3.36 -10.80
C GLU A 16 -3.38 -3.55 -11.49
N GLN A 17 -2.28 -3.23 -10.82
CA GLN A 17 -0.95 -3.28 -11.42
C GLN A 17 -0.36 -4.68 -11.45
N THR A 18 -0.61 -5.48 -10.43
CA THR A 18 -0.01 -6.82 -10.32
C THR A 18 -0.95 -7.93 -10.70
N GLY A 19 -2.25 -7.68 -10.72
CA GLY A 19 -3.25 -8.69 -11.01
C GLY A 19 -3.46 -9.70 -9.89
N CYS A 20 -2.98 -9.42 -8.68
CA CYS A 20 -3.16 -10.33 -7.56
C CYS A 20 -4.58 -10.23 -6.99
N ASP A 21 -4.96 -11.26 -6.22
CA ASP A 21 -6.23 -11.25 -5.51
C ASP A 21 -6.27 -10.14 -4.47
N MET A 22 -7.46 -9.56 -4.26
CA MET A 22 -7.63 -8.53 -3.24
C MET A 22 -7.26 -9.06 -1.85
N GLN A 23 -7.58 -10.32 -1.55
CA GLN A 23 -7.23 -10.90 -0.25
C GLN A 23 -5.73 -11.01 -0.07
N VAL A 24 -5.01 -11.36 -1.13
CA VAL A 24 -3.55 -11.42 -1.09
C VAL A 24 -2.98 -10.01 -0.87
N ALA A 25 -3.53 -9.04 -1.58
CA ALA A 25 -3.08 -7.65 -1.46
C ALA A 25 -3.32 -7.11 -0.04
N ILE A 26 -4.49 -7.39 0.53
CA ILE A 26 -4.83 -6.95 1.89
C ILE A 26 -3.86 -7.56 2.89
N ARG A 27 -3.64 -8.86 2.81
CA ARG A 27 -2.75 -9.56 3.72
C ARG A 27 -1.33 -9.01 3.63
N PHE A 28 -0.84 -8.84 2.42
CA PHE A 28 0.49 -8.29 2.21
C PHE A 28 0.59 -6.86 2.76
N PHE A 29 -0.38 -6.02 2.42
CA PHE A 29 -0.33 -4.60 2.77
C PHE A 29 -0.30 -4.39 4.29
N TYR A 30 -1.20 -5.05 5.01
CA TYR A 30 -1.29 -4.84 6.46
C TYR A 30 -0.13 -5.47 7.23
N ASN A 31 0.62 -6.37 6.61
CA ASN A 31 1.81 -6.95 7.22
C ASN A 31 3.11 -6.33 6.70
N SER A 32 3.01 -5.34 5.81
CA SER A 32 4.18 -4.74 5.20
C SER A 32 4.87 -3.76 6.13
N ASP A 33 6.17 -3.59 5.95
CA ASP A 33 6.93 -2.56 6.66
C ASP A 33 6.45 -1.17 6.26
N PHE A 34 6.01 -1.03 5.01
CA PHE A 34 5.47 0.22 4.52
C PHE A 34 4.28 0.67 5.37
N TYR A 35 3.33 -0.22 5.58
CA TYR A 35 2.15 0.11 6.38
C TYR A 35 2.53 0.43 7.83
N ALA A 36 3.46 -0.34 8.39
CA ALA A 36 3.90 -0.14 9.76
C ALA A 36 4.60 1.22 9.94
N SER A 37 5.20 1.75 8.89
CA SER A 37 5.91 3.02 8.95
C SER A 37 5.01 4.24 8.74
N LEU A 38 3.74 4.02 8.35
CA LEU A 38 2.82 5.13 8.13
C LEU A 38 2.44 5.77 9.46
N PRO A 39 2.44 7.11 9.52
CA PRO A 39 2.06 7.81 10.75
C PRO A 39 0.56 7.69 11.02
N GLU A 40 0.19 7.83 12.29
CA GLU A 40 -1.21 7.93 12.66
C GLU A 40 -1.75 9.27 12.20
N GLY A 41 -2.99 9.30 11.73
CA GLY A 41 -3.64 10.52 11.30
C GLY A 41 -3.40 10.82 9.83
N ASP A 42 -3.29 12.10 9.49
CA ASP A 42 -3.11 12.51 8.10
C ASP A 42 -1.71 12.19 7.59
N VAL A 43 -1.66 11.65 6.39
CA VAL A 43 -0.41 11.33 5.71
C VAL A 43 -0.27 12.23 4.50
N ASP A 44 0.84 12.95 4.44
CA ASP A 44 1.17 13.79 3.30
C ASP A 44 2.08 13.01 2.37
N GLY A 45 1.89 13.21 1.07
CA GLY A 45 2.76 12.59 0.09
C GLY A 45 2.04 12.23 -1.19
N ASP A 46 2.83 11.83 -2.16
CA ASP A 46 2.34 11.45 -3.47
C ASP A 46 1.99 9.95 -3.46
N LEU A 47 0.76 9.63 -3.85
CA LEU A 47 0.32 8.24 -3.91
C LEU A 47 1.19 7.40 -4.84
N ASP A 48 1.61 7.97 -5.96
CA ASP A 48 2.46 7.25 -6.91
C ASP A 48 3.80 6.86 -6.27
N GLU A 49 4.38 7.78 -5.51
CA GLU A 49 5.64 7.51 -4.81
C GLU A 49 5.45 6.46 -3.73
N MET A 50 4.37 6.56 -2.98
CA MET A 50 4.03 5.57 -1.96
C MET A 50 3.84 4.19 -2.58
N PHE A 51 3.16 4.15 -3.72
CA PHE A 51 2.91 2.89 -4.42
C PHE A 51 4.23 2.27 -4.90
N GLU A 52 5.16 3.07 -5.39
CA GLU A 52 6.45 2.55 -5.83
C GLU A 52 7.20 1.88 -4.68
N ARG A 53 7.14 2.46 -3.48
CA ARG A 53 7.75 1.84 -2.30
C ARG A 53 7.08 0.54 -1.94
N LEU A 54 5.76 0.53 -1.94
CA LEU A 54 4.99 -0.67 -1.63
C LEU A 54 5.25 -1.77 -2.65
N LYS A 55 5.28 -1.41 -3.92
CA LYS A 55 5.53 -2.33 -5.01
C LYS A 55 6.90 -2.99 -4.89
N LYS A 56 7.92 -2.21 -4.53
CA LYS A 56 9.26 -2.76 -4.31
C LYS A 56 9.24 -3.83 -3.23
N GLU A 57 8.57 -3.56 -2.12
CA GLU A 57 8.47 -4.52 -1.03
C GLU A 57 7.72 -5.76 -1.50
N PHE A 58 6.66 -5.58 -2.27
CA PHE A 58 5.85 -6.69 -2.79
C PHE A 58 6.67 -7.61 -3.70
N THR A 59 7.50 -7.03 -4.57
CA THR A 59 8.28 -7.81 -5.52
C THR A 59 9.54 -8.42 -4.89
N GLN A 60 10.01 -7.87 -3.80
CA GLN A 60 11.20 -8.41 -3.11
C GLN A 60 10.84 -9.45 -2.05
N GLY A 61 9.62 -9.40 -1.60
CA GLY A 61 9.16 -10.31 -0.57
C GLY A 61 8.84 -11.65 -1.10
#